data_ace07245804d47966716fcb2928d69fc
#
_entry.id   ace07245804d47966716fcb2928d69fc
#
_cell.length_a   1.000
_cell.length_b   1.000
_cell.length_c   1.000
_cell.angle_alpha   90.00
_cell.angle_beta   90.00
_cell.angle_gamma   90.00
#
_symmetry.space_group_name_H-M   'P 1'
#
loop_
_entity.id
_entity.type
_entity.pdbx_description
1 polymer ?
#
loop_
_entity_poly.entity_id
_entity_poly.type
_entity_poly.pdbx_seq_one_letter_code
_entity_poly.pdbx_strand_id
1 'polypeptide(L)'
;MRRPALLAALTVISTAAALCACAPITSTNGFVAVDAKPQDTKIGLDTRSTVLAKLGSPSAVSTFDPNIWYYISQTSDKVAYLRPQLKSRTVVAITFDKDSEKVTQVKDLTMGDGYQVAYVKRET
;
A
#
# COMPACT_ATOMS: atom_id res chain seq x y z
N MET A 1 40.01 -27.99 -33.42
CA MET A 1 38.72 -28.65 -33.25
C MET A 1 38.01 -28.29 -31.92
N ARG A 2 38.00 -27.01 -31.50
CA ARG A 2 37.37 -26.57 -30.22
C ARG A 2 36.25 -25.54 -30.40
N ARG A 3 35.81 -25.27 -31.63
CA ARG A 3 34.81 -24.26 -31.96
C ARG A 3 33.33 -24.63 -31.68
N PRO A 4 32.89 -25.91 -31.76
CA PRO A 4 31.49 -26.22 -31.48
C PRO A 4 31.12 -26.11 -30.01
N ALA A 5 32.05 -26.35 -29.08
CA ALA A 5 31.78 -26.24 -27.64
C ALA A 5 31.57 -24.78 -27.19
N LEU A 6 32.27 -23.82 -27.77
CA LEU A 6 32.10 -22.38 -27.50
C LEU A 6 30.76 -21.86 -28.02
N LEU A 7 30.32 -22.30 -29.18
CA LEU A 7 29.01 -21.92 -29.72
C LEU A 7 27.85 -22.52 -28.90
N ALA A 8 28.00 -23.76 -28.45
CA ALA A 8 27.01 -24.38 -27.56
C ALA A 8 26.94 -23.69 -26.21
N ALA A 9 28.05 -23.25 -25.63
CA ALA A 9 28.07 -22.49 -24.39
C ALA A 9 27.41 -21.11 -24.54
N LEU A 10 27.62 -20.42 -25.65
CA LEU A 10 27.02 -19.11 -25.92
C LEU A 10 25.49 -19.21 -26.07
N THR A 11 25.00 -20.26 -26.71
CA THR A 11 23.54 -20.46 -26.87
C THR A 11 22.86 -20.77 -25.54
N VAL A 12 23.46 -21.56 -24.66
CA VAL A 12 22.92 -21.85 -23.32
C VAL A 12 22.86 -20.60 -22.45
N ILE A 13 23.87 -19.74 -22.47
CA ILE A 13 23.88 -18.47 -21.70
C ILE A 13 22.83 -17.50 -22.23
N SER A 14 22.65 -17.41 -23.55
CA SER A 14 21.61 -16.55 -24.14
C SER A 14 20.21 -17.00 -23.80
N THR A 15 19.95 -18.31 -23.71
CA THR A 15 18.62 -18.86 -23.35
C THR A 15 18.32 -18.66 -21.87
N ALA A 16 19.32 -18.77 -21.00
CA ALA A 16 19.16 -18.54 -19.57
C ALA A 16 18.82 -17.06 -19.22
N ALA A 17 19.38 -16.11 -19.96
CA ALA A 17 19.10 -14.69 -19.78
C ALA A 17 17.64 -14.30 -20.15
N ALA A 18 17.04 -15.01 -21.10
CA ALA A 18 15.65 -14.75 -21.52
C ALA A 18 14.60 -15.19 -20.49
N LEU A 19 14.90 -16.11 -19.58
CA LEU A 19 13.97 -16.55 -18.53
C LEU A 19 13.82 -15.60 -17.36
N CYS A 20 14.69 -14.61 -17.19
CA CYS A 20 14.62 -13.63 -16.11
C CYS A 20 13.66 -12.44 -16.38
N ALA A 21 13.01 -12.39 -17.54
CA ALA A 21 12.23 -11.22 -17.97
C ALA A 21 10.80 -11.11 -17.35
N CYS A 22 10.36 -12.08 -16.54
CA CYS A 22 9.01 -12.10 -15.97
C CYS A 22 9.01 -11.70 -14.47
N ALA A 23 9.71 -10.63 -14.10
CA ALA A 23 9.66 -10.12 -12.75
C ALA A 23 8.29 -9.44 -12.48
N PRO A 24 7.67 -9.65 -11.31
CA PRO A 24 6.45 -8.95 -10.94
C PRO A 24 6.72 -7.45 -10.78
N ILE A 25 5.79 -6.63 -11.25
CA ILE A 25 5.83 -5.18 -11.06
C ILE A 25 5.05 -4.87 -9.79
N THR A 26 5.77 -4.41 -8.77
CA THR A 26 5.16 -3.94 -7.51
C THR A 26 4.79 -2.47 -7.67
N SER A 27 3.54 -2.14 -7.38
CA SER A 27 3.07 -0.76 -7.32
C SER A 27 2.45 -0.43 -5.97
N THR A 28 2.85 0.74 -5.44
CA THR A 28 2.29 1.29 -4.20
C THR A 28 1.35 2.41 -4.55
N ASN A 29 0.12 2.37 -4.01
CA ASN A 29 -0.92 3.35 -4.22
C ASN A 29 -1.43 3.89 -2.89
N GLY A 30 -1.90 5.14 -2.89
CA GLY A 30 -2.41 5.83 -1.71
C GLY A 30 -1.31 6.57 -0.97
N PHE A 31 -1.40 6.60 0.36
CA PHE A 31 -0.43 7.30 1.19
C PHE A 31 0.93 6.60 1.16
N VAL A 32 1.97 7.36 0.85
CA VAL A 32 3.37 6.91 0.88
C VAL A 32 4.09 7.73 1.96
N ALA A 33 4.54 7.07 3.02
CA ALA A 33 5.31 7.71 4.07
C ALA A 33 6.68 8.11 3.53
N VAL A 34 7.01 9.41 3.57
CA VAL A 34 8.32 9.93 3.20
C VAL A 34 9.19 10.07 4.45
N ASP A 35 8.75 10.88 5.42
CA ASP A 35 9.52 11.19 6.61
C ASP A 35 8.90 10.66 7.91
N ALA A 36 7.57 10.51 7.93
CA ALA A 36 6.83 10.09 9.12
C ALA A 36 5.75 9.07 8.74
N LYS A 37 5.54 8.08 9.60
CA LYS A 37 4.45 7.11 9.46
C LYS A 37 3.23 7.58 10.25
N PRO A 38 2.00 7.33 9.75
CA PRO A 38 0.79 7.69 10.48
C PRO A 38 0.70 7.02 11.86
N GLN A 39 1.29 5.83 12.02
CA GLN A 39 1.36 5.10 13.29
C GLN A 39 2.20 5.81 14.35
N ASP A 40 3.16 6.65 13.95
CA ASP A 40 4.06 7.37 14.86
C ASP A 40 3.42 8.64 15.46
N THR A 41 2.16 8.91 15.11
CA THR A 41 1.40 10.06 15.62
C THR A 41 1.15 9.92 17.12
N LYS A 42 1.50 10.95 17.88
CA LYS A 42 1.44 10.94 19.34
C LYS A 42 0.08 11.42 19.85
N ILE A 43 -0.61 10.54 20.57
CA ILE A 43 -1.88 10.85 21.22
C ILE A 43 -1.69 11.93 22.28
N GLY A 44 -2.56 12.94 22.28
CA GLY A 44 -2.56 14.06 23.23
C GLY A 44 -1.53 15.16 22.97
N LEU A 45 -0.51 14.90 22.12
CA LEU A 45 0.55 15.86 21.78
C LEU A 45 0.35 16.45 20.38
N ASP A 46 0.13 15.58 19.39
CA ASP A 46 -0.07 16.04 18.01
C ASP A 46 -1.47 16.65 17.84
N THR A 47 -1.52 17.72 17.08
CA THR A 47 -2.77 18.40 16.69
C THR A 47 -3.05 18.12 15.22
N ARG A 48 -4.25 18.47 14.77
CA ARG A 48 -4.65 18.35 13.36
C ARG A 48 -3.64 19.06 12.42
N SER A 49 -3.18 20.25 12.81
CA SER A 49 -2.19 21.01 12.04
C SER A 49 -0.82 20.34 12.01
N THR A 50 -0.35 19.76 13.11
CA THR A 50 0.93 19.04 13.15
C THR A 50 0.88 17.73 12.37
N VAL A 51 -0.24 17.01 12.42
CA VAL A 51 -0.45 15.80 11.62
C VAL A 51 -0.46 16.16 10.13
N LEU A 52 -1.16 17.22 9.74
CA LEU A 52 -1.17 17.70 8.34
C LEU A 52 0.21 18.11 7.86
N ALA A 53 1.01 18.77 8.70
CA ALA A 53 2.37 19.19 8.36
C ALA A 53 3.34 18.00 8.22
N LYS A 54 3.19 16.97 9.06
CA LYS A 54 4.05 15.78 9.06
C LYS A 54 3.68 14.76 7.99
N LEU A 55 2.40 14.48 7.84
CA LEU A 55 1.88 13.42 6.99
C LEU A 55 1.28 13.94 5.68
N GLY A 56 0.99 15.22 5.60
CA GLY A 56 0.23 15.77 4.47
C GLY A 56 -1.26 15.47 4.57
N SER A 57 -1.98 15.69 3.48
CA SER A 57 -3.43 15.51 3.41
C SER A 57 -3.82 14.03 3.61
N PRO A 58 -4.89 13.75 4.37
CA PRO A 58 -5.40 12.41 4.54
C PRO A 58 -5.93 11.84 3.20
N SER A 59 -5.90 10.52 3.06
CA SER A 59 -6.47 9.82 1.89
C SER A 59 -7.98 9.97 1.84
N ALA A 60 -8.63 10.01 2.99
CA ALA A 60 -10.06 10.25 3.14
C ALA A 60 -10.38 10.83 4.52
N VAL A 61 -11.49 11.55 4.60
CA VAL A 61 -12.10 11.99 5.86
C VAL A 61 -13.39 11.21 6.04
N SER A 62 -13.70 10.81 7.28
CA SER A 62 -14.92 10.07 7.56
C SER A 62 -16.15 10.90 7.21
N THR A 63 -17.11 10.29 6.54
CA THR A 63 -18.39 10.92 6.20
C THR A 63 -19.29 11.10 7.42
N PHE A 64 -19.14 10.26 8.44
CA PHE A 64 -19.95 10.28 9.64
C PHE A 64 -19.41 11.22 10.73
N ASP A 65 -18.07 11.35 10.79
CA ASP A 65 -17.41 12.23 11.75
C ASP A 65 -16.18 12.90 11.08
N PRO A 66 -16.23 14.22 10.81
CA PRO A 66 -15.15 14.94 10.16
C PRO A 66 -13.86 15.00 10.98
N ASN A 67 -13.90 14.58 12.24
CA ASN A 67 -12.73 14.51 13.11
C ASN A 67 -11.93 13.20 12.94
N ILE A 68 -12.35 12.29 12.06
CA ILE A 68 -11.62 11.05 11.78
C ILE A 68 -11.01 11.13 10.39
N TRP A 69 -9.69 11.04 10.34
CA TRP A 69 -8.90 11.02 9.12
C TRP A 69 -8.34 9.64 8.86
N TYR A 70 -8.39 9.22 7.59
CA TYR A 70 -7.85 7.94 7.15
C TYR A 70 -6.63 8.15 6.26
N TYR A 71 -5.54 7.49 6.62
CA TYR A 71 -4.35 7.35 5.80
C TYR A 71 -4.31 5.92 5.28
N ILE A 72 -4.49 5.75 3.97
CA ILE A 72 -4.65 4.46 3.32
C ILE A 72 -3.45 4.22 2.41
N SER A 73 -2.69 3.17 2.67
CA SER A 73 -1.62 2.69 1.79
C SER A 73 -1.92 1.27 1.34
N GLN A 74 -1.60 0.98 0.08
CA GLN A 74 -1.76 -0.37 -0.44
C GLN A 74 -0.63 -0.69 -1.41
N THR A 75 -0.17 -1.93 -1.37
CA THR A 75 0.83 -2.47 -2.29
C THR A 75 0.21 -3.62 -3.06
N SER A 76 0.38 -3.60 -4.37
CA SER A 76 -0.10 -4.65 -5.27
C SER A 76 1.01 -5.09 -6.22
N ASP A 77 1.04 -6.38 -6.54
CA ASP A 77 1.93 -6.97 -7.52
C ASP A 77 1.14 -7.33 -8.78
N LYS A 78 1.71 -6.98 -9.91
CA LYS A 78 1.20 -7.36 -11.23
C LYS A 78 2.23 -8.20 -11.96
N VAL A 79 1.85 -9.40 -12.36
CA VAL A 79 2.67 -10.29 -13.17
C VAL A 79 2.12 -10.30 -14.59
N ALA A 80 2.90 -9.82 -15.54
CA ALA A 80 2.55 -9.79 -16.97
C ALA A 80 1.12 -9.27 -17.22
N TYR A 81 0.27 -10.10 -17.85
CA TYR A 81 -1.11 -9.74 -18.20
C TYR A 81 -2.15 -10.14 -17.14
N LEU A 82 -1.71 -10.68 -16.01
CA LEU A 82 -2.61 -11.08 -14.92
C LEU A 82 -3.18 -9.86 -14.19
N ARG A 83 -4.30 -10.07 -13.51
CA ARG A 83 -4.89 -9.03 -12.66
C ARG A 83 -3.94 -8.72 -11.50
N PRO A 84 -3.78 -7.43 -11.12
CA PRO A 84 -2.99 -7.06 -9.96
C PRO A 84 -3.50 -7.79 -8.71
N GLN A 85 -2.56 -8.37 -7.97
CA GLN A 85 -2.84 -9.03 -6.69
C GLN A 85 -2.50 -8.07 -5.56
N LEU A 86 -3.46 -7.84 -4.67
CA LEU A 86 -3.25 -7.03 -3.48
C LEU A 86 -2.34 -7.81 -2.51
N LYS A 87 -1.17 -7.25 -2.20
CA LYS A 87 -0.20 -7.83 -1.26
C LYS A 87 -0.42 -7.35 0.17
N SER A 88 -0.57 -6.06 0.32
CA SER A 88 -0.81 -5.46 1.63
C SER A 88 -1.68 -4.22 1.51
N ARG A 89 -2.47 -3.98 2.52
CA ARG A 89 -3.22 -2.73 2.73
C ARG A 89 -3.16 -2.39 4.20
N THR A 90 -2.81 -1.16 4.48
CA THR A 90 -2.82 -0.59 5.81
C THR A 90 -3.71 0.64 5.81
N VAL A 91 -4.60 0.74 6.77
CA VAL A 91 -5.46 1.90 6.99
C VAL A 91 -5.22 2.39 8.40
N VAL A 92 -4.70 3.60 8.54
CA VAL A 92 -4.54 4.23 9.84
C VAL A 92 -5.63 5.27 10.01
N ALA A 93 -6.49 5.08 11.01
CA ALA A 93 -7.51 6.03 11.40
C ALA A 93 -6.99 6.88 12.56
N ILE A 94 -6.93 8.19 12.35
CA ILE A 94 -6.54 9.16 13.36
C ILE A 94 -7.80 9.94 13.75
N THR A 95 -8.16 9.88 15.03
CA THR A 95 -9.30 10.60 15.58
C THR A 95 -8.82 11.82 16.34
N PHE A 96 -9.44 12.96 16.08
CA PHE A 96 -9.16 14.23 16.72
C PHE A 96 -10.29 14.61 17.68
N ASP A 97 -9.95 15.28 18.75
CA ASP A 97 -10.91 15.91 19.64
C ASP A 97 -11.55 17.14 18.96
N LYS A 98 -12.84 17.35 19.21
CA LYS A 98 -13.61 18.44 18.58
C LYS A 98 -13.17 19.83 19.05
N ASP A 99 -12.81 19.93 20.33
CA ASP A 99 -12.55 21.22 20.97
C ASP A 99 -11.06 21.58 20.95
N SER A 100 -10.19 20.62 21.26
CA SER A 100 -8.75 20.85 21.35
C SER A 100 -7.99 20.52 20.07
N GLU A 101 -8.64 19.92 19.07
CA GLU A 101 -8.06 19.41 17.80
C GLU A 101 -6.87 18.46 17.99
N LYS A 102 -6.67 17.95 19.21
CA LYS A 102 -5.61 17.01 19.52
C LYS A 102 -5.98 15.60 19.13
N VAL A 103 -4.98 14.79 18.82
CA VAL A 103 -5.16 13.38 18.54
C VAL A 103 -5.60 12.65 19.81
N THR A 104 -6.75 12.02 19.75
CA THR A 104 -7.32 11.22 20.85
C THR A 104 -7.10 9.74 20.65
N GLN A 105 -7.10 9.29 19.40
CA GLN A 105 -6.91 7.88 19.08
C GLN A 105 -6.19 7.70 17.74
N VAL A 106 -5.32 6.70 17.70
CA VAL A 106 -4.71 6.18 16.46
C VAL A 106 -5.03 4.70 16.39
N LYS A 107 -5.72 4.28 15.32
CA LYS A 107 -6.09 2.88 15.09
C LYS A 107 -5.47 2.41 13.78
N ASP A 108 -4.68 1.35 13.86
CA ASP A 108 -4.09 0.68 12.70
C ASP A 108 -4.95 -0.52 12.31
N LEU A 109 -5.34 -0.58 11.05
CA LEU A 109 -6.16 -1.63 10.46
C LEU A 109 -5.39 -2.25 9.29
N THR A 110 -5.29 -3.55 9.29
CA THR A 110 -4.64 -4.34 8.26
C THR A 110 -5.64 -5.13 7.42
N MET A 111 -5.16 -5.89 6.44
CA MET A 111 -6.03 -6.77 5.65
C MET A 111 -6.76 -7.83 6.49
N GLY A 112 -6.17 -8.24 7.63
CA GLY A 112 -6.79 -9.20 8.55
C GLY A 112 -8.02 -8.66 9.27
N ASP A 113 -8.16 -7.34 9.38
CA ASP A 113 -9.30 -6.66 10.01
C ASP A 113 -10.45 -6.42 9.03
N GLY A 114 -10.27 -6.75 7.76
CA GLY A 114 -11.25 -6.54 6.70
C GLY A 114 -12.19 -7.72 6.52
N TYR A 115 -13.41 -7.42 6.06
CA TYR A 115 -14.40 -8.44 5.66
C TYR A 115 -14.47 -8.55 4.15
N GLN A 116 -14.51 -9.78 3.62
CA GLN A 116 -14.87 -9.99 2.22
C GLN A 116 -16.37 -9.79 2.04
N VAL A 117 -16.72 -8.78 1.26
CA VAL A 117 -18.10 -8.58 0.82
C VAL A 117 -18.37 -9.49 -0.37
N ALA A 118 -19.20 -10.52 -0.18
CA ALA A 118 -19.67 -11.33 -1.28
C ALA A 118 -20.73 -10.55 -2.07
N TYR A 119 -20.49 -10.35 -3.37
CA TYR A 119 -21.52 -9.83 -4.25
C TYR A 119 -22.59 -10.90 -4.45
N VAL A 120 -23.81 -10.61 -4.05
CA VAL A 120 -24.98 -11.41 -4.46
C VAL A 120 -25.13 -11.19 -5.97
N LYS A 121 -24.91 -12.27 -6.74
CA LYS A 121 -25.13 -12.26 -8.18
C LYS A 121 -26.61 -11.95 -8.41
N ARG A 122 -26.92 -10.75 -8.91
CA ARG A 122 -28.27 -10.45 -9.38
C ARG A 122 -28.51 -11.36 -10.59
N GLU A 123 -29.38 -12.32 -10.42
CA GLU A 123 -29.99 -13.00 -11.56
C GLU A 123 -31.01 -12.03 -12.15
N THR A 124 -30.74 -11.63 -13.37
CA THR A 124 -31.72 -10.95 -14.24
C THR A 124 -32.37 -11.98 -15.12
#